data_1c5430e6843f2003fbf511fa27834891
#
_entry.id   1c5430e6843f2003fbf511fa27834891
#
_cell.length_a   1.000
_cell.length_b   1.000
_cell.length_c   1.000
_cell.angle_alpha   90.00
_cell.angle_beta   90.00
_cell.angle_gamma   90.00
#
_symmetry.space_group_name_H-M   'P 1'
#
loop_
_entity.id
_entity.type
_entity.pdbx_description
1 polymer ?
#
loop_
_entity_poly.entity_id
_entity_poly.type
_entity_poly.pdbx_seq_one_letter_code
_entity_poly.pdbx_strand_id
1 'polypeptide(L)'
;VHAKGRSGCRMEITQTLVDMLNKGLTPFVCQKGSVGACGDLAPMAQIALLMIGEGKAYYKDELLDGKEAMGSAGIPIPGLEARDGLAIINGSNLLTAMSAILIYDANRWFKQAEIACAMSLEALKANMNPYLPKLHKVRGYPGAIRSAKAIRKLVEHGDLAENKIRCKIQDAYSMRSTPQVIGAAHDA
;
A
#
# COMPACT_ATOMS: atom_id res chain seq x y z
N VAL A 1 10.05 -9.55 -15.02
CA VAL A 1 10.02 -10.42 -16.22
C VAL A 1 10.94 -9.84 -17.28
N HIS A 2 10.81 -8.57 -17.65
CA HIS A 2 11.67 -7.90 -18.64
C HIS A 2 13.17 -8.03 -18.29
N ALA A 3 13.53 -7.73 -17.03
CA ALA A 3 14.92 -7.85 -16.56
C ALA A 3 15.52 -9.27 -16.69
N LYS A 4 14.67 -10.30 -16.77
CA LYS A 4 15.11 -11.68 -17.01
C LYS A 4 15.30 -12.00 -18.52
N GLY A 5 14.90 -11.08 -19.41
CA GLY A 5 15.04 -11.22 -20.87
C GLY A 5 14.24 -12.38 -21.48
N ARG A 6 13.11 -12.76 -20.87
CA ARG A 6 12.30 -13.91 -21.30
C ARG A 6 10.88 -13.57 -21.70
N SER A 7 10.55 -12.27 -21.81
CA SER A 7 9.23 -11.80 -22.21
C SER A 7 9.02 -11.87 -23.72
N GLY A 8 10.09 -11.90 -24.50
CA GLY A 8 10.05 -11.90 -25.96
C GLY A 8 9.68 -10.56 -26.60
N CYS A 9 9.72 -9.46 -25.83
CA CYS A 9 9.56 -8.12 -26.37
C CYS A 9 10.92 -7.54 -26.80
N ARG A 10 10.87 -6.54 -27.67
CA ARG A 10 12.06 -5.79 -28.06
C ARG A 10 12.64 -4.98 -26.91
N MET A 11 13.95 -4.72 -26.96
CA MET A 11 14.67 -3.94 -25.96
C MET A 11 14.14 -2.49 -25.88
N GLU A 12 13.78 -1.92 -27.02
CA GLU A 12 13.26 -0.55 -27.15
C GLU A 12 12.03 -0.33 -26.28
N ILE A 13 11.17 -1.34 -26.15
CA ILE A 13 9.98 -1.28 -25.30
C ILE A 13 10.37 -1.12 -23.82
N THR A 14 11.30 -1.96 -23.36
CA THR A 14 11.79 -1.88 -21.99
C THR A 14 12.55 -0.57 -21.73
N GLN A 15 13.37 -0.14 -22.69
CA GLN A 15 14.11 1.12 -22.60
C GLN A 15 13.15 2.32 -22.53
N THR A 16 12.09 2.34 -23.34
CA THR A 16 11.09 3.40 -23.31
C THR A 16 10.40 3.50 -21.94
N LEU A 17 10.05 2.37 -21.31
CA LEU A 17 9.51 2.38 -19.95
C LEU A 17 10.49 2.97 -18.93
N VAL A 18 11.77 2.64 -19.03
CA VAL A 18 12.82 3.19 -18.17
C VAL A 18 13.00 4.70 -18.42
N ASP A 19 12.99 5.12 -19.69
CA ASP A 19 13.13 6.53 -20.06
C ASP A 19 11.94 7.37 -19.55
N MET A 20 10.72 6.83 -19.62
CA MET A 20 9.53 7.47 -19.05
C MET A 20 9.69 7.69 -17.55
N LEU A 21 10.14 6.69 -16.80
CA LEU A 21 10.41 6.81 -15.36
C LEU A 21 11.49 7.87 -15.08
N ASN A 22 12.62 7.80 -15.79
CA ASN A 22 13.76 8.70 -15.56
C ASN A 22 13.46 10.15 -15.90
N LYS A 23 12.59 10.39 -16.89
CA LYS A 23 12.20 11.74 -17.33
C LYS A 23 10.95 12.26 -16.64
N GLY A 24 10.35 11.49 -15.72
CA GLY A 24 9.15 11.90 -14.98
C GLY A 24 7.90 11.98 -15.84
N LEU A 25 7.85 11.20 -16.94
CA LEU A 25 6.65 11.06 -17.74
C LEU A 25 5.78 9.95 -17.16
N THR A 26 4.60 10.30 -16.67
CA THR A 26 3.70 9.36 -16.00
C THR A 26 2.47 9.08 -16.89
N PRO A 27 2.29 7.86 -17.40
CA PRO A 27 1.10 7.51 -18.16
C PRO A 27 -0.18 7.75 -17.36
N PHE A 28 -1.21 8.27 -18.01
CA PHE A 28 -2.53 8.35 -17.43
C PHE A 28 -3.16 6.95 -17.40
N VAL A 29 -3.50 6.49 -16.20
CA VAL A 29 -4.14 5.19 -15.96
C VAL A 29 -5.37 5.38 -15.10
N CYS A 30 -6.49 4.78 -15.49
CA CYS A 30 -7.73 4.84 -14.72
C CYS A 30 -7.60 4.09 -13.39
N GLN A 31 -8.20 4.64 -12.33
CA GLN A 31 -8.21 4.02 -11.00
C GLN A 31 -8.92 2.68 -10.95
N LYS A 32 -9.87 2.44 -11.86
CA LYS A 32 -10.67 1.21 -11.96
C LYS A 32 -10.35 0.53 -13.28
N GLY A 33 -10.29 -0.80 -13.27
CA GLY A 33 -10.00 -1.58 -14.48
C GLY A 33 -9.26 -2.88 -14.23
N SER A 34 -8.68 -3.06 -13.04
CA SER A 34 -8.14 -4.36 -12.63
C SER A 34 -9.29 -5.31 -12.26
N VAL A 35 -9.18 -6.56 -12.71
CA VAL A 35 -10.09 -7.65 -12.33
C VAL A 35 -9.34 -8.79 -11.61
N GLY A 36 -8.19 -8.48 -11.03
CA GLY A 36 -7.41 -9.39 -10.19
C GLY A 36 -6.23 -10.05 -10.92
N ALA A 37 -5.99 -11.33 -10.62
CA ALA A 37 -4.83 -12.06 -11.13
C ALA A 37 -4.82 -12.12 -12.67
N CYS A 38 -3.74 -11.60 -13.28
CA CYS A 38 -3.63 -11.39 -14.75
C CYS A 38 -4.79 -10.53 -15.32
N GLY A 39 -5.43 -9.74 -14.47
CA GLY A 39 -6.62 -8.95 -14.78
C GLY A 39 -6.35 -7.45 -14.97
N ASP A 40 -5.09 -7.06 -15.15
CA ASP A 40 -4.67 -5.67 -15.29
C ASP A 40 -4.52 -5.24 -16.76
N LEU A 41 -5.10 -5.98 -17.70
CA LEU A 41 -4.90 -5.75 -19.13
C LEU A 41 -5.30 -4.33 -19.56
N ALA A 42 -6.45 -3.84 -19.12
CA ALA A 42 -6.93 -2.50 -19.47
C ALA A 42 -6.02 -1.39 -18.94
N PRO A 43 -5.67 -1.32 -17.65
CA PRO A 43 -4.75 -0.30 -17.16
C PRO A 43 -3.35 -0.42 -17.72
N MET A 44 -2.86 -1.64 -17.95
CA MET A 44 -1.56 -1.85 -18.60
C MET A 44 -1.59 -1.44 -20.07
N ALA A 45 -2.73 -1.63 -20.76
CA ALA A 45 -2.90 -1.12 -22.13
C ALA A 45 -2.83 0.41 -22.19
N GLN A 46 -3.34 1.11 -21.18
CA GLN A 46 -3.23 2.57 -21.11
C GLN A 46 -1.78 3.05 -21.03
N ILE A 47 -0.90 2.29 -20.35
CA ILE A 47 0.55 2.54 -20.37
C ILE A 47 1.11 2.24 -21.77
N ALA A 48 0.71 1.12 -22.39
CA ALA A 48 1.20 0.68 -23.69
C ALA A 48 0.80 1.61 -24.85
N LEU A 49 -0.32 2.34 -24.73
CA LEU A 49 -0.73 3.31 -25.76
C LEU A 49 0.34 4.36 -26.04
N LEU A 50 1.13 4.74 -25.05
CA LEU A 50 2.22 5.70 -25.26
C LEU A 50 3.31 5.15 -26.20
N MET A 51 3.46 3.82 -26.30
CA MET A 51 4.41 3.18 -27.21
C MET A 51 4.06 3.38 -28.68
N ILE A 52 2.81 3.76 -28.98
CA ILE A 52 2.31 4.07 -30.32
C ILE A 52 1.92 5.56 -30.47
N GLY A 53 2.22 6.37 -29.45
CA GLY A 53 1.91 7.80 -29.43
C GLY A 53 0.46 8.14 -29.17
N GLU A 54 -0.30 7.19 -28.64
CA GLU A 54 -1.70 7.37 -28.25
C GLU A 54 -1.84 7.51 -26.74
N GLY A 55 -3.10 7.60 -26.26
CA GLY A 55 -3.39 7.79 -24.84
C GLY A 55 -3.00 9.16 -24.30
N LYS A 56 -2.78 9.26 -23.01
CA LYS A 56 -2.41 10.49 -22.30
C LYS A 56 -1.33 10.23 -21.27
N ALA A 57 -0.56 11.27 -20.94
CA ALA A 57 0.43 11.23 -19.88
C ALA A 57 0.56 12.58 -19.17
N TYR A 58 0.94 12.53 -17.91
CA TYR A 58 1.40 13.70 -17.17
C TYR A 58 2.87 13.94 -17.44
N TYR A 59 3.22 15.14 -17.82
CA TYR A 59 4.59 15.61 -17.94
C TYR A 59 4.69 17.04 -17.43
N LYS A 60 5.58 17.32 -16.46
CA LYS A 60 5.73 18.61 -15.78
C LYS A 60 4.39 19.16 -15.25
N ASP A 61 3.62 18.31 -14.60
CA ASP A 61 2.31 18.58 -14.00
C ASP A 61 1.18 18.90 -15.02
N GLU A 62 1.41 18.77 -16.31
CA GLU A 62 0.42 18.93 -17.36
C GLU A 62 -0.02 17.60 -17.93
N LEU A 63 -1.33 17.44 -18.17
CA LEU A 63 -1.91 16.28 -18.85
C LEU A 63 -1.92 16.53 -20.35
N LEU A 64 -1.07 15.83 -21.07
CA LEU A 64 -0.87 15.95 -22.51
C LEU A 64 -1.33 14.70 -23.25
N ASP A 65 -1.62 14.84 -24.53
CA ASP A 65 -1.80 13.69 -25.42
C ASP A 65 -0.49 12.90 -25.57
N GLY A 66 -0.58 11.58 -25.74
CA GLY A 66 0.58 10.67 -25.67
C GLY A 66 1.73 11.06 -26.60
N LYS A 67 1.41 11.43 -27.85
CA LYS A 67 2.43 11.86 -28.83
C LYS A 67 3.14 13.15 -28.40
N GLU A 68 2.38 14.13 -27.89
CA GLU A 68 2.91 15.39 -27.40
C GLU A 68 3.76 15.20 -26.15
N ALA A 69 3.26 14.43 -25.19
CA ALA A 69 3.99 14.10 -23.96
C ALA A 69 5.33 13.41 -24.23
N MET A 70 5.34 12.39 -25.10
CA MET A 70 6.55 11.68 -25.49
C MET A 70 7.54 12.61 -26.20
N GLY A 71 7.04 13.44 -27.14
CA GLY A 71 7.87 14.44 -27.84
C GLY A 71 8.47 15.46 -26.90
N SER A 72 7.68 16.05 -26.00
CA SER A 72 8.13 17.03 -25.00
C SER A 72 9.15 16.48 -24.03
N ALA A 73 9.05 15.17 -23.69
CA ALA A 73 10.02 14.48 -22.89
C ALA A 73 11.26 14.02 -23.68
N GLY A 74 11.27 14.18 -25.02
CA GLY A 74 12.34 13.70 -25.89
C GLY A 74 12.49 12.17 -25.84
N ILE A 75 11.37 11.45 -25.78
CA ILE A 75 11.32 9.98 -25.76
C ILE A 75 10.81 9.52 -27.13
N PRO A 76 11.58 8.71 -27.87
CA PRO A 76 11.12 8.13 -29.13
C PRO A 76 9.90 7.23 -28.92
N ILE A 77 8.97 7.26 -29.89
CA ILE A 77 7.84 6.34 -29.94
C ILE A 77 8.28 5.08 -30.68
N PRO A 78 8.43 3.92 -29.98
CA PRO A 78 9.02 2.73 -30.60
C PRO A 78 8.07 2.00 -31.57
N GLY A 79 6.77 2.29 -31.49
CA GLY A 79 5.74 1.45 -32.07
C GLY A 79 5.66 0.07 -31.42
N LEU A 80 4.75 -0.78 -31.89
CA LEU A 80 4.59 -2.15 -31.40
C LEU A 80 4.82 -3.12 -32.56
N GLU A 81 5.60 -4.17 -32.30
CA GLU A 81 5.79 -5.32 -33.20
C GLU A 81 5.27 -6.60 -32.53
N ALA A 82 5.50 -7.73 -33.21
CA ALA A 82 5.07 -9.03 -32.70
C ALA A 82 5.55 -9.28 -31.27
N ARG A 83 4.67 -9.73 -30.36
CA ARG A 83 4.89 -9.97 -28.91
C ARG A 83 4.96 -8.74 -28.04
N ASP A 84 5.30 -7.56 -28.53
CA ASP A 84 5.47 -6.37 -27.68
C ASP A 84 4.22 -6.04 -26.88
N GLY A 85 3.06 -5.96 -27.54
CA GLY A 85 1.80 -5.63 -26.91
C GLY A 85 1.47 -6.55 -25.75
N LEU A 86 1.47 -7.86 -25.99
CA LEU A 86 1.15 -8.83 -24.94
C LEU A 86 2.20 -8.83 -23.80
N ALA A 87 3.47 -8.63 -24.15
CA ALA A 87 4.54 -8.57 -23.16
C ALA A 87 4.41 -7.38 -22.19
N ILE A 88 3.86 -6.25 -22.65
CA ILE A 88 3.63 -5.06 -21.80
C ILE A 88 2.37 -5.22 -20.94
N ILE A 89 1.26 -5.71 -21.52
CA ILE A 89 -0.04 -5.65 -20.87
C ILE A 89 -0.35 -6.86 -19.99
N ASN A 90 0.31 -7.99 -20.19
CA ASN A 90 -0.02 -9.23 -19.50
C ASN A 90 0.71 -9.34 -18.17
N GLY A 91 -0.02 -9.06 -17.07
CA GLY A 91 0.55 -9.11 -15.72
C GLY A 91 -0.45 -8.65 -14.66
N SER A 92 0.04 -8.53 -13.43
CA SER A 92 -0.72 -8.04 -12.25
C SER A 92 -0.05 -6.79 -11.65
N ASN A 93 0.46 -5.92 -12.49
CA ASN A 93 1.32 -4.82 -12.06
C ASN A 93 0.52 -3.73 -11.34
N LEU A 94 -0.70 -3.42 -11.81
CA LEU A 94 -1.57 -2.46 -11.13
C LEU A 94 -2.00 -2.99 -9.76
N LEU A 95 -2.44 -4.24 -9.69
CA LEU A 95 -2.80 -4.87 -8.42
C LEU A 95 -1.63 -4.84 -7.43
N THR A 96 -0.43 -5.14 -7.89
CA THR A 96 0.79 -5.08 -7.06
C THR A 96 1.10 -3.66 -6.58
N ALA A 97 0.98 -2.67 -7.45
CA ALA A 97 1.21 -1.27 -7.10
C ALA A 97 0.17 -0.76 -6.09
N MET A 98 -1.10 -1.05 -6.31
CA MET A 98 -2.18 -0.70 -5.37
C MET A 98 -1.99 -1.38 -4.01
N SER A 99 -1.59 -2.66 -4.00
CA SER A 99 -1.30 -3.40 -2.76
C SER A 99 -0.13 -2.79 -2.00
N ALA A 100 0.92 -2.36 -2.68
CA ALA A 100 2.07 -1.70 -2.05
C ALA A 100 1.66 -0.38 -1.36
N ILE A 101 0.84 0.44 -2.04
CA ILE A 101 0.31 1.69 -1.46
C ILE A 101 -0.61 1.38 -0.26
N LEU A 102 -1.50 0.41 -0.41
CA LEU A 102 -2.41 0.00 0.67
C LEU A 102 -1.66 -0.47 1.91
N ILE A 103 -0.62 -1.30 1.76
CA ILE A 103 0.21 -1.77 2.87
C ILE A 103 0.93 -0.59 3.55
N TYR A 104 1.45 0.35 2.77
CA TYR A 104 2.06 1.56 3.31
C TYR A 104 1.07 2.37 4.17
N ASP A 105 -0.13 2.61 3.67
CA ASP A 105 -1.16 3.35 4.38
C ASP A 105 -1.70 2.57 5.59
N ALA A 106 -1.89 1.26 5.48
CA ALA A 106 -2.32 0.40 6.58
C ALA A 106 -1.33 0.45 7.75
N ASN A 107 -0.02 0.42 7.48
CA ASN A 107 1.00 0.56 8.51
C ASN A 107 0.94 1.90 9.26
N ARG A 108 0.56 2.98 8.58
CA ARG A 108 0.33 4.28 9.21
C ARG A 108 -0.96 4.26 10.06
N TRP A 109 -2.01 3.65 9.53
CA TRP A 109 -3.30 3.52 10.22
C TRP A 109 -3.19 2.71 11.50
N PHE A 110 -2.45 1.61 11.52
CA PHE A 110 -2.24 0.83 12.74
C PHE A 110 -1.64 1.67 13.87
N LYS A 111 -0.64 2.50 13.56
CA LYS A 111 -0.07 3.43 14.56
C LYS A 111 -1.09 4.44 15.08
N GLN A 112 -1.89 5.02 14.17
CA GLN A 112 -2.95 5.96 14.55
C GLN A 112 -4.05 5.29 15.39
N ALA A 113 -4.45 4.07 15.02
CA ALA A 113 -5.43 3.30 15.76
C ALA A 113 -4.95 2.96 17.18
N GLU A 114 -3.67 2.60 17.33
CA GLU A 114 -3.07 2.35 18.65
C GLU A 114 -3.01 3.62 19.50
N ILE A 115 -2.69 4.79 18.92
CA ILE A 115 -2.73 6.09 19.58
C ILE A 115 -4.17 6.44 19.99
N ALA A 116 -5.13 6.33 19.10
CA ALA A 116 -6.54 6.61 19.38
C ALA A 116 -7.09 5.70 20.49
N CYS A 117 -6.69 4.43 20.46
CA CYS A 117 -7.01 3.49 21.55
C CYS A 117 -6.43 3.96 22.89
N ALA A 118 -5.14 4.31 22.93
CA ALA A 118 -4.50 4.79 24.16
C ALA A 118 -5.20 6.02 24.72
N MET A 119 -5.53 7.01 23.90
CA MET A 119 -6.29 8.20 24.29
C MET A 119 -7.68 7.83 24.85
N SER A 120 -8.36 6.88 24.21
CA SER A 120 -9.67 6.41 24.68
C SER A 120 -9.58 5.68 26.02
N LEU A 121 -8.55 4.87 26.22
CA LEU A 121 -8.29 4.17 27.48
C LEU A 121 -8.05 5.16 28.63
N GLU A 122 -7.26 6.21 28.40
CA GLU A 122 -7.03 7.28 29.38
C GLU A 122 -8.34 7.98 29.75
N ALA A 123 -9.12 8.42 28.76
CA ALA A 123 -10.40 9.12 29.00
C ALA A 123 -11.41 8.25 29.75
N LEU A 124 -11.43 6.95 29.50
CA LEU A 124 -12.32 5.99 30.16
C LEU A 124 -11.82 5.47 31.49
N LYS A 125 -10.62 5.84 31.92
CA LYS A 125 -9.92 5.28 33.08
C LYS A 125 -9.97 3.75 33.08
N ALA A 126 -9.54 3.18 31.95
CA ALA A 126 -9.69 1.77 31.63
C ALA A 126 -8.75 0.87 32.45
N ASN A 127 -9.04 -0.42 32.44
CA ASN A 127 -8.22 -1.45 33.07
C ASN A 127 -7.12 -1.92 32.14
N MET A 128 -5.85 -1.77 32.53
CA MET A 128 -4.70 -2.17 31.70
C MET A 128 -4.34 -3.66 31.81
N ASN A 129 -5.02 -4.45 32.65
CA ASN A 129 -4.76 -5.90 32.75
C ASN A 129 -4.90 -6.65 31.40
N PRO A 130 -5.87 -6.35 30.50
CA PRO A 130 -5.98 -6.99 29.20
C PRO A 130 -4.76 -6.76 28.28
N TYR A 131 -3.93 -5.77 28.60
CA TYR A 131 -2.73 -5.42 27.82
C TYR A 131 -1.43 -6.01 28.38
N LEU A 132 -1.50 -6.82 29.46
CA LEU A 132 -0.31 -7.39 30.09
C LEU A 132 0.45 -8.32 29.15
N PRO A 133 1.80 -8.24 29.13
CA PRO A 133 2.63 -9.05 28.24
C PRO A 133 2.39 -10.55 28.34
N LYS A 134 2.20 -11.05 29.57
CA LYS A 134 2.01 -12.48 29.84
C LYS A 134 0.79 -13.06 29.11
N LEU A 135 -0.31 -12.29 28.99
CA LEU A 135 -1.53 -12.76 28.32
C LEU A 135 -1.30 -12.98 26.82
N HIS A 136 -0.67 -11.98 26.17
CA HIS A 136 -0.41 -12.03 24.74
C HIS A 136 0.70 -13.05 24.41
N LYS A 137 1.71 -13.18 25.28
CA LYS A 137 2.78 -14.18 25.11
C LYS A 137 2.23 -15.61 25.15
N VAL A 138 1.29 -15.92 26.03
CA VAL A 138 0.66 -17.25 26.11
C VAL A 138 -0.12 -17.56 24.83
N ARG A 139 -0.82 -16.59 24.25
CA ARG A 139 -1.51 -16.76 22.96
C ARG A 139 -0.55 -16.89 21.78
N GLY A 140 0.62 -16.23 21.83
CA GLY A 140 1.69 -16.39 20.87
C GLY A 140 1.50 -15.67 19.51
N TYR A 141 0.49 -14.79 19.34
CA TYR A 141 0.27 -14.06 18.10
C TYR A 141 1.12 -12.79 18.05
N PRO A 142 2.04 -12.65 17.06
CA PRO A 142 3.01 -11.54 17.00
C PRO A 142 2.37 -10.17 16.96
N GLY A 143 1.34 -9.97 16.15
CA GLY A 143 0.65 -8.68 16.01
C GLY A 143 -0.04 -8.25 17.30
N ALA A 144 -0.70 -9.18 18.01
CA ALA A 144 -1.32 -8.88 19.29
C ALA A 144 -0.28 -8.52 20.38
N ILE A 145 0.85 -9.22 20.41
CA ILE A 145 1.99 -8.92 21.30
C ILE A 145 2.51 -7.51 21.02
N ARG A 146 2.71 -7.19 19.73
CA ARG A 146 3.21 -5.90 19.29
C ARG A 146 2.24 -4.78 19.63
N SER A 147 0.95 -4.92 19.31
CA SER A 147 -0.06 -3.91 19.57
C SER A 147 -0.24 -3.65 21.08
N ALA A 148 -0.32 -4.69 21.90
CA ALA A 148 -0.38 -4.55 23.36
C ALA A 148 0.85 -3.82 23.92
N LYS A 149 2.04 -4.10 23.37
CA LYS A 149 3.28 -3.40 23.76
C LYS A 149 3.24 -1.93 23.36
N ALA A 150 2.78 -1.60 22.15
CA ALA A 150 2.69 -0.24 21.65
C ALA A 150 1.73 0.60 22.50
N ILE A 151 0.52 0.08 22.77
CA ILE A 151 -0.49 0.77 23.58
C ILE A 151 0.02 1.00 25.01
N ARG A 152 0.64 -0.01 25.64
CA ARG A 152 1.23 0.19 26.98
C ARG A 152 2.30 1.28 26.99
N LYS A 153 3.15 1.33 25.96
CA LYS A 153 4.18 2.37 25.86
C LYS A 153 3.59 3.77 25.72
N LEU A 154 2.44 3.91 25.06
CA LEU A 154 1.76 5.20 24.91
C LEU A 154 1.20 5.74 26.23
N VAL A 155 0.80 4.85 27.16
CA VAL A 155 0.25 5.23 28.46
C VAL A 155 1.27 5.08 29.62
N GLU A 156 2.53 4.79 29.32
CA GLU A 156 3.57 4.40 30.30
C GLU A 156 3.81 5.44 31.40
N HIS A 157 3.62 6.71 31.08
CA HIS A 157 3.84 7.81 32.03
C HIS A 157 2.53 8.41 32.57
N GLY A 158 1.40 7.80 32.26
CA GLY A 158 0.07 8.21 32.72
C GLY A 158 -0.39 7.42 33.96
N ASP A 159 -1.46 7.89 34.57
CA ASP A 159 -2.06 7.27 35.77
C ASP A 159 -2.61 5.85 35.51
N LEU A 160 -2.87 5.50 34.23
CA LEU A 160 -3.32 4.17 33.86
C LEU A 160 -2.25 3.09 34.01
N ALA A 161 -0.97 3.45 33.87
CA ALA A 161 0.13 2.49 33.88
C ALA A 161 0.15 1.63 35.14
N GLU A 162 -0.22 2.20 36.28
CA GLU A 162 -0.24 1.55 37.59
C GLU A 162 -1.64 1.03 37.97
N ASN A 163 -2.63 1.10 37.09
CA ASN A 163 -4.04 0.74 37.41
C ASN A 163 -4.64 1.46 38.64
N LYS A 164 -4.11 2.62 38.97
CA LYS A 164 -4.55 3.38 40.16
C LYS A 164 -5.91 4.03 39.98
N ILE A 165 -6.27 4.36 38.74
CA ILE A 165 -7.47 5.18 38.46
C ILE A 165 -8.56 4.44 37.68
N ARG A 166 -8.46 3.14 37.53
CA ARG A 166 -9.48 2.38 36.82
C ARG A 166 -10.86 2.53 37.43
N CYS A 167 -11.88 2.76 36.59
CA CYS A 167 -13.27 2.88 37.02
C CYS A 167 -14.02 1.55 37.05
N LYS A 168 -13.61 0.57 36.29
CA LYS A 168 -14.33 -0.70 36.06
C LYS A 168 -13.43 -1.90 36.27
N ILE A 169 -14.00 -2.99 36.72
CA ILE A 169 -13.31 -4.27 36.81
C ILE A 169 -13.03 -4.78 35.38
N GLN A 170 -14.01 -4.59 34.47
CA GLN A 170 -13.90 -5.00 33.08
C GLN A 170 -14.49 -3.91 32.17
N ASP A 171 -13.71 -3.47 31.20
CA ASP A 171 -14.12 -2.50 30.20
C ASP A 171 -14.97 -3.14 29.10
N ALA A 172 -15.55 -2.28 28.25
CA ALA A 172 -16.23 -2.71 27.04
C ALA A 172 -15.31 -3.58 26.15
N TYR A 173 -15.90 -4.53 25.45
CA TYR A 173 -15.17 -5.49 24.63
C TYR A 173 -14.25 -4.80 23.63
N SER A 174 -14.72 -3.73 22.96
CA SER A 174 -13.93 -2.94 22.02
C SER A 174 -12.64 -2.39 22.60
N MET A 175 -12.61 -2.05 23.90
CA MET A 175 -11.41 -1.55 24.56
C MET A 175 -10.46 -2.69 24.97
N ARG A 176 -10.99 -3.71 25.65
CA ARG A 176 -10.16 -4.78 26.21
C ARG A 176 -9.62 -5.77 25.19
N SER A 177 -10.19 -5.85 23.99
CA SER A 177 -9.75 -6.75 22.89
C SER A 177 -9.03 -6.04 21.75
N THR A 178 -8.77 -4.74 21.87
CA THR A 178 -8.06 -3.97 20.83
C THR A 178 -6.76 -4.64 20.35
N PRO A 179 -5.88 -5.16 21.23
CA PRO A 179 -4.63 -5.79 20.75
C PRO A 179 -4.87 -7.02 19.88
N GLN A 180 -5.92 -7.79 20.15
CA GLN A 180 -6.26 -8.95 19.35
C GLN A 180 -6.80 -8.56 17.98
N VAL A 181 -7.65 -7.52 17.91
CA VAL A 181 -8.25 -7.05 16.65
C VAL A 181 -7.20 -6.38 15.76
N ILE A 182 -6.49 -5.38 16.29
CA ILE A 182 -5.42 -4.69 15.54
C ILE A 182 -4.30 -5.67 15.19
N GLY A 183 -3.96 -6.57 16.12
CA GLY A 183 -2.93 -7.56 15.90
C GLY A 183 -3.24 -8.55 14.80
N ALA A 184 -4.48 -9.04 14.72
CA ALA A 184 -4.89 -9.95 13.64
C ALA A 184 -4.82 -9.26 12.26
N ALA A 185 -5.28 -8.02 12.17
CA ALA A 185 -5.18 -7.24 10.94
C ALA A 185 -3.74 -6.92 10.53
N HIS A 186 -2.84 -6.82 11.51
CA HIS A 186 -1.42 -6.57 11.24
C HIS A 186 -0.66 -7.84 10.83
N ASP A 187 -1.08 -9.01 11.33
CA ASP A 187 -0.45 -10.29 11.00
C ASP A 187 -0.87 -10.79 9.60
N ALA A 188 -2.01 -10.30 9.07
CA ALA A 188 -2.52 -10.60 7.72
C ALA A 188 -1.78 -9.80 6.64
#